data_bc5fa6f478234bf164d1a5d54945c58a
#
_entry.id   bc5fa6f478234bf164d1a5d54945c58a
#
_cell.length_a   1.000
_cell.length_b   1.000
_cell.length_c   1.000
_cell.angle_alpha   90.00
_cell.angle_beta   90.00
_cell.angle_gamma   90.00
#
_symmetry.space_group_name_H-M   'P 1'
#
loop_
_entity.id
_entity.type
_entity.pdbx_description
1 polymer ?
#
loop_
_entity_poly.entity_id
_entity_poly.type
_entity_poly.pdbx_seq_one_letter_code
_entity_poly.pdbx_strand_id
1 'polypeptide(L)'
;MGKPEKLKFFLSELNKICERTGKNSEDLTILGASKSQAIDSIEKALSEGIQHFGENFLQEAEPKILKIGDIPTWHFIGAIQSRKAKKIASLFDWVQTIDRIKVAKKLNQHRPLEMNKLNVCVQVNPDNEEHKSGIPLSDCKKFI
;
A
#
# COMPACT_ATOMS: atom_id res chain seq x y z
N MET A 1 20.89 18.49 -3.22
CA MET A 1 19.43 18.57 -3.03
C MET A 1 19.01 17.55 -1.96
N GLY A 2 18.46 17.99 -0.85
CA GLY A 2 18.02 17.13 0.25
C GLY A 2 16.78 16.28 -0.13
N LYS A 3 16.50 15.20 0.65
CA LYS A 3 15.31 14.35 0.40
C LYS A 3 13.98 15.14 0.28
N PRO A 4 13.72 16.19 1.11
CA PRO A 4 12.48 16.98 1.02
C PRO A 4 12.38 17.80 -0.27
N GLU A 5 13.49 18.39 -0.70
CA GLU A 5 13.53 19.17 -1.93
C GLU A 5 13.23 18.30 -3.15
N LYS A 6 13.68 17.02 -3.12
CA LYS A 6 13.35 16.04 -4.17
C LYS A 6 11.87 15.71 -4.22
N LEU A 7 11.20 15.58 -3.07
CA LEU A 7 9.76 15.29 -3.03
C LEU A 7 8.96 16.49 -3.55
N LYS A 8 9.25 17.69 -3.10
CA LYS A 8 8.59 18.92 -3.63
C LYS A 8 8.77 19.07 -5.13
N PHE A 9 9.99 18.84 -5.60
CA PHE A 9 10.27 18.86 -7.04
C PHE A 9 9.44 17.81 -7.78
N PHE A 10 9.39 16.57 -7.29
CA PHE A 10 8.60 15.50 -7.89
C PHE A 10 7.11 15.87 -7.97
N LEU A 11 6.52 16.39 -6.88
CA LEU A 11 5.11 16.79 -6.86
C LEU A 11 4.83 17.94 -7.84
N SER A 12 5.73 18.91 -7.93
CA SER A 12 5.63 20.00 -8.90
C SER A 12 5.67 19.49 -10.35
N GLU A 13 6.60 18.59 -10.67
CA GLU A 13 6.68 18.01 -12.02
C GLU A 13 5.44 17.15 -12.35
N LEU A 14 4.92 16.40 -11.38
CA LEU A 14 3.69 15.62 -11.55
C LEU A 14 2.51 16.54 -11.92
N ASN A 15 2.33 17.64 -11.19
CA ASN A 15 1.26 18.61 -11.49
C ASN A 15 1.39 19.17 -12.91
N LYS A 16 2.57 19.57 -13.33
CA LYS A 16 2.82 20.05 -14.70
C LYS A 16 2.48 19.00 -15.77
N ILE A 17 2.79 17.72 -15.50
CA ILE A 17 2.42 16.63 -16.41
C ILE A 17 0.91 16.46 -16.47
N CYS A 18 0.22 16.49 -15.33
CA CYS A 18 -1.23 16.40 -15.26
C CYS A 18 -1.90 17.53 -16.06
N GLU A 19 -1.47 18.78 -15.85
CA GLU A 19 -1.95 19.94 -16.60
C GLU A 19 -1.79 19.75 -18.11
N ARG A 20 -0.59 19.33 -18.55
CA ARG A 20 -0.30 19.10 -19.97
C ARG A 20 -1.12 17.97 -20.60
N THR A 21 -1.54 16.99 -19.81
CA THR A 21 -2.31 15.81 -20.28
C THR A 21 -3.81 15.94 -20.01
N GLY A 22 -4.27 17.08 -19.48
CA GLY A 22 -5.68 17.30 -19.15
C GLY A 22 -6.20 16.41 -18.02
N LYS A 23 -5.30 15.92 -17.14
CA LYS A 23 -5.66 15.12 -15.96
C LYS A 23 -5.64 15.99 -14.71
N ASN A 24 -6.52 15.68 -13.76
CA ASN A 24 -6.46 16.29 -12.44
C ASN A 24 -5.48 15.51 -11.56
N SER A 25 -4.49 16.18 -10.98
CA SER A 25 -3.52 15.57 -10.07
C SER A 25 -4.18 15.04 -8.78
N GLU A 26 -5.33 15.56 -8.40
CA GLU A 26 -6.10 15.09 -7.24
C GLU A 26 -6.72 13.70 -7.44
N ASP A 27 -6.89 13.27 -8.71
CA ASP A 27 -7.36 11.93 -9.04
C ASP A 27 -6.24 10.87 -8.91
N LEU A 28 -5.01 11.30 -8.65
CA LEU A 28 -3.86 10.41 -8.52
C LEU A 28 -3.52 10.15 -7.06
N THR A 29 -3.44 8.88 -6.70
CA THR A 29 -2.92 8.46 -5.40
C THR A 29 -1.41 8.23 -5.48
N ILE A 30 -0.65 9.00 -4.71
CA ILE A 30 0.79 8.81 -4.57
C ILE A 30 1.05 7.96 -3.33
N LEU A 31 1.59 6.76 -3.55
CA LEU A 31 1.96 5.84 -2.48
C LEU A 31 3.45 5.93 -2.17
N GLY A 32 3.80 6.45 -1.00
CA GLY A 32 5.17 6.45 -0.50
C GLY A 32 5.58 5.08 0.03
N ALA A 33 6.51 4.37 -0.65
CA ALA A 33 7.07 3.14 -0.11
C ALA A 33 7.96 3.45 1.10
N SER A 34 7.47 3.19 2.30
CA SER A 34 8.11 3.55 3.58
C SER A 34 8.91 2.42 4.23
N LYS A 35 8.98 1.25 3.57
CA LYS A 35 9.85 0.16 4.00
C LYS A 35 11.28 0.64 4.25
N SER A 36 11.89 0.19 5.33
CA SER A 36 13.24 0.56 5.75
C SER A 36 13.46 2.07 5.97
N GLN A 37 12.38 2.86 6.10
CA GLN A 37 12.46 4.27 6.45
C GLN A 37 12.17 4.49 7.94
N ALA A 38 12.85 5.47 8.55
CA ALA A 38 12.56 5.91 9.91
C ALA A 38 11.21 6.65 9.98
N ILE A 39 10.61 6.69 11.16
CA ILE A 39 9.33 7.38 11.42
C ILE A 39 9.42 8.86 11.04
N ASP A 40 10.49 9.57 11.41
CA ASP A 40 10.69 10.98 11.07
C ASP A 40 10.64 11.25 9.55
N SER A 41 11.09 10.28 8.75
CA SER A 41 11.03 10.38 7.29
C SER A 41 9.60 10.29 6.77
N ILE A 42 8.75 9.50 7.43
CA ILE A 42 7.32 9.37 7.11
C ILE A 42 6.58 10.63 7.54
N GLU A 43 6.80 11.11 8.78
CA GLU A 43 6.20 12.36 9.29
C GLU A 43 6.55 13.55 8.40
N LYS A 44 7.79 13.60 7.92
CA LYS A 44 8.21 14.63 6.98
C LYS A 44 7.51 14.51 5.62
N ALA A 45 7.36 13.30 5.09
CA ALA A 45 6.62 13.09 3.84
C ALA A 45 5.14 13.44 3.99
N LEU A 46 4.53 13.14 5.16
CA LEU A 46 3.18 13.58 5.52
C LEU A 46 3.04 15.10 5.48
N SER A 47 3.99 15.82 6.09
CA SER A 47 3.99 17.29 6.09
C SER A 47 4.14 17.91 4.69
N GLU A 48 4.69 17.14 3.74
CA GLU A 48 4.82 17.53 2.32
C GLU A 48 3.63 17.05 1.46
N GLY A 49 2.60 16.46 2.07
CA GLY A 49 1.33 16.10 1.40
C GLY A 49 1.20 14.64 0.95
N ILE A 50 2.15 13.75 1.27
CA ILE A 50 1.97 12.32 1.02
C ILE A 50 1.03 11.75 2.09
N GLN A 51 -0.10 11.19 1.65
CA GLN A 51 -1.14 10.67 2.54
C GLN A 51 -1.20 9.14 2.57
N HIS A 52 -0.51 8.45 1.67
CA HIS A 52 -0.53 6.99 1.56
C HIS A 52 0.87 6.41 1.71
N PHE A 53 1.03 5.40 2.58
CA PHE A 53 2.33 4.75 2.84
C PHE A 53 2.23 3.24 2.70
N GLY A 54 3.24 2.66 2.04
CA GLY A 54 3.32 1.23 1.77
C GLY A 54 4.43 0.54 2.52
N GLU A 55 4.09 -0.55 3.22
CA GLU A 55 5.00 -1.38 3.99
C GLU A 55 5.04 -2.81 3.48
N ASN A 56 6.24 -3.39 3.48
CA ASN A 56 6.44 -4.78 3.04
C ASN A 56 6.43 -5.78 4.21
N PHE A 57 6.82 -5.34 5.40
CA PHE A 57 7.05 -6.20 6.55
C PHE A 57 6.24 -5.73 7.74
N LEU A 58 5.40 -6.63 8.27
CA LEU A 58 4.53 -6.34 9.40
C LEU A 58 5.31 -5.88 10.65
N GLN A 59 6.47 -6.47 10.89
CA GLN A 59 7.31 -6.14 12.05
C GLN A 59 7.85 -4.71 12.00
N GLU A 60 8.13 -4.19 10.78
CA GLU A 60 8.55 -2.80 10.60
C GLU A 60 7.35 -1.84 10.60
N ALA A 61 6.24 -2.27 10.03
CA ALA A 61 5.04 -1.44 9.90
C ALA A 61 4.36 -1.17 11.25
N GLU A 62 4.23 -2.19 12.08
CA GLU A 62 3.47 -2.09 13.33
C GLU A 62 3.92 -0.95 14.24
N PRO A 63 5.21 -0.80 14.60
CA PRO A 63 5.64 0.33 15.45
C PRO A 63 5.45 1.69 14.76
N LYS A 64 5.53 1.77 13.44
CA LYS A 64 5.27 2.99 12.67
C LYS A 64 3.80 3.38 12.74
N ILE A 65 2.90 2.43 12.47
CA ILE A 65 1.45 2.62 12.52
C ILE A 65 1.03 3.04 13.93
N LEU A 66 1.50 2.35 14.96
CA LEU A 66 1.17 2.67 16.36
C LEU A 66 1.67 4.06 16.78
N LYS A 67 2.78 4.53 16.22
CA LYS A 67 3.35 5.84 16.55
C LYS A 67 2.68 6.98 15.80
N ILE A 68 2.40 6.81 14.51
CA ILE A 68 1.86 7.85 13.62
C ILE A 68 0.32 7.88 13.69
N GLY A 69 -0.31 6.72 13.97
CA GLY A 69 -1.77 6.59 14.04
C GLY A 69 -2.44 6.54 12.67
N ASP A 70 -3.70 6.96 12.65
CA ASP A 70 -4.62 6.85 11.52
C ASP A 70 -4.58 8.11 10.61
N ILE A 71 -3.55 8.96 10.75
CA ILE A 71 -3.41 10.15 9.91
C ILE A 71 -3.23 9.77 8.44
N PRO A 72 -2.27 8.87 8.07
CA PRO A 72 -2.16 8.39 6.70
C PRO A 72 -2.99 7.14 6.46
N THR A 73 -3.23 6.84 5.19
CA THR A 73 -3.73 5.55 4.74
C THR A 73 -2.59 4.54 4.64
N TRP A 74 -2.69 3.43 5.35
CA TRP A 74 -1.65 2.40 5.39
C TRP A 74 -1.91 1.26 4.41
N HIS A 75 -0.93 0.96 3.57
CA HIS A 75 -0.98 -0.10 2.58
C HIS A 75 0.02 -1.22 2.90
N PHE A 76 -0.45 -2.45 2.96
CA PHE A 76 0.43 -3.60 2.96
C PHE A 76 0.74 -4.01 1.52
N ILE A 77 2.01 -3.87 1.13
CA ILE A 77 2.49 -4.12 -0.24
C ILE A 77 3.50 -5.28 -0.32
N GLY A 78 3.69 -6.01 0.78
CA GLY A 78 4.57 -7.19 0.86
C GLY A 78 3.84 -8.51 0.68
N ALA A 79 4.59 -9.61 0.60
CA ALA A 79 4.02 -10.95 0.54
C ALA A 79 3.34 -11.34 1.85
N ILE A 80 2.11 -11.88 1.77
CA ILE A 80 1.29 -12.18 2.93
C ILE A 80 1.51 -13.62 3.39
N GLN A 81 2.06 -13.78 4.58
CA GLN A 81 2.03 -15.07 5.28
C GLN A 81 0.67 -15.24 5.96
N SER A 82 -0.02 -16.36 5.71
CA SER A 82 -1.38 -16.63 6.23
C SER A 82 -1.50 -16.49 7.75
N ARG A 83 -0.44 -16.76 8.52
CA ARG A 83 -0.40 -16.58 9.98
C ARG A 83 -0.43 -15.11 10.43
N LYS A 84 -0.03 -14.20 9.54
CA LYS A 84 0.01 -12.75 9.81
C LYS A 84 -1.28 -12.04 9.39
N ALA A 85 -2.20 -12.74 8.72
CA ALA A 85 -3.42 -12.14 8.16
C ALA A 85 -4.27 -11.41 9.20
N LYS A 86 -4.41 -11.95 10.43
CA LYS A 86 -5.14 -11.30 11.51
C LYS A 86 -4.62 -9.90 11.81
N LYS A 87 -3.30 -9.79 11.97
CA LYS A 87 -2.66 -8.52 12.35
C LYS A 87 -2.63 -7.53 11.17
N ILE A 88 -2.45 -8.04 9.95
CA ILE A 88 -2.54 -7.21 8.73
C ILE A 88 -3.95 -6.64 8.60
N ALA A 89 -4.98 -7.48 8.79
CA ALA A 89 -6.36 -7.03 8.69
C ALA A 89 -6.76 -5.95 9.72
N SER A 90 -6.10 -5.91 10.88
CA SER A 90 -6.38 -4.92 11.93
C SER A 90 -5.52 -3.65 11.88
N LEU A 91 -4.48 -3.60 11.05
CA LEU A 91 -3.54 -2.47 11.01
C LEU A 91 -3.57 -1.68 9.70
N PHE A 92 -4.00 -2.30 8.60
CA PHE A 92 -3.88 -1.69 7.28
C PHE A 92 -5.26 -1.37 6.69
N ASP A 93 -5.31 -0.33 5.85
CA ASP A 93 -6.50 0.09 5.11
C ASP A 93 -6.55 -0.59 3.74
N TRP A 94 -5.38 -0.92 3.19
CA TRP A 94 -5.20 -1.58 1.91
C TRP A 94 -4.26 -2.77 1.99
N VAL A 95 -4.57 -3.79 1.20
CA VAL A 95 -3.68 -4.93 0.92
C VAL A 95 -3.57 -5.11 -0.57
N GLN A 96 -2.36 -4.91 -1.14
CA GLN A 96 -2.16 -4.87 -2.59
C GLN A 96 -1.61 -6.18 -3.19
N THR A 97 -1.46 -7.23 -2.40
CA THR A 97 -0.71 -8.44 -2.78
C THR A 97 -1.50 -9.72 -2.55
N ILE A 98 -2.80 -9.69 -2.83
CA ILE A 98 -3.63 -10.89 -2.70
C ILE A 98 -3.36 -11.81 -3.90
N ASP A 99 -2.79 -12.97 -3.63
CA ASP A 99 -2.45 -13.98 -4.63
C ASP A 99 -3.09 -15.36 -4.35
N ARG A 100 -3.83 -15.50 -3.24
CA ARG A 100 -4.46 -16.75 -2.81
C ARG A 100 -5.79 -16.52 -2.11
N ILE A 101 -6.82 -17.23 -2.52
CA ILE A 101 -8.17 -17.20 -1.90
C ILE A 101 -8.11 -17.44 -0.38
N LYS A 102 -7.24 -18.36 0.08
CA LYS A 102 -7.06 -18.64 1.51
C LYS A 102 -6.63 -17.40 2.29
N VAL A 103 -5.79 -16.54 1.70
CA VAL A 103 -5.35 -15.28 2.33
C VAL A 103 -6.50 -14.29 2.36
N ALA A 104 -7.22 -14.11 1.26
CA ALA A 104 -8.39 -13.22 1.19
C ALA A 104 -9.45 -13.59 2.25
N LYS A 105 -9.79 -14.89 2.35
CA LYS A 105 -10.74 -15.39 3.36
C LYS A 105 -10.27 -15.09 4.79
N LYS A 106 -8.98 -15.28 5.09
CA LYS A 106 -8.44 -14.99 6.42
C LYS A 106 -8.43 -13.50 6.75
N LEU A 107 -8.09 -12.65 5.80
CA LEU A 107 -8.16 -11.20 5.99
C LEU A 107 -9.62 -10.77 6.29
N ASN A 108 -10.57 -11.24 5.50
CA ASN A 108 -11.99 -10.96 5.72
C ASN A 108 -12.48 -11.46 7.08
N GLN A 109 -12.14 -12.69 7.47
CA GLN A 109 -12.52 -13.30 8.75
C GLN A 109 -12.00 -12.51 9.96
N HIS A 110 -10.82 -11.88 9.82
CA HIS A 110 -10.16 -11.19 10.91
C HIS A 110 -10.25 -9.66 10.83
N ARG A 111 -10.97 -9.11 9.86
CA ARG A 111 -11.21 -7.66 9.81
C ARG A 111 -12.09 -7.27 10.98
N PRO A 112 -11.64 -6.35 11.86
CA PRO A 112 -12.47 -5.87 12.96
C PRO A 112 -13.76 -5.22 12.43
N LEU A 113 -14.89 -5.51 13.09
CA LEU A 113 -16.21 -5.03 12.65
C LEU A 113 -16.37 -3.51 12.73
N GLU A 114 -15.63 -2.89 13.64
CA GLU A 114 -15.58 -1.44 13.85
C GLU A 114 -14.76 -0.69 12.80
N MET A 115 -13.93 -1.41 12.05
CA MET A 115 -13.11 -0.81 10.99
C MET A 115 -13.86 -0.83 9.65
N ASN A 116 -13.55 0.14 8.79
CA ASN A 116 -14.02 0.13 7.40
C ASN A 116 -13.60 -1.15 6.68
N LYS A 117 -14.30 -1.51 5.60
CA LYS A 117 -13.92 -2.65 4.76
C LYS A 117 -12.48 -2.51 4.32
N LEU A 118 -11.73 -3.62 4.37
CA LEU A 118 -10.36 -3.68 3.87
C LEU A 118 -10.36 -3.57 2.35
N ASN A 119 -9.68 -2.58 1.82
CA ASN A 119 -9.47 -2.46 0.38
C ASN A 119 -8.41 -3.47 -0.07
N VAL A 120 -8.65 -4.15 -1.19
CA VAL A 120 -7.75 -5.19 -1.66
C VAL A 120 -7.48 -5.09 -3.15
N CYS A 121 -6.23 -5.38 -3.55
CA CYS A 121 -5.85 -5.62 -4.93
C CYS A 121 -5.41 -7.07 -5.10
N VAL A 122 -5.85 -7.69 -6.18
CA VAL A 122 -5.35 -9.00 -6.59
C VAL A 122 -4.04 -8.80 -7.33
N GLN A 123 -2.99 -9.49 -6.88
CA GLN A 123 -1.70 -9.47 -7.55
C GLN A 123 -1.71 -10.49 -8.69
N VAL A 124 -1.44 -10.01 -9.90
CA VAL A 124 -1.37 -10.84 -11.11
C VAL A 124 0.08 -10.98 -11.56
N ASN A 125 0.45 -12.18 -12.01
CA ASN A 125 1.71 -12.49 -12.67
C ASN A 125 1.40 -12.87 -14.14
N PRO A 126 1.35 -11.88 -15.05
CA PRO A 126 0.85 -12.10 -16.40
C PRO A 126 1.71 -13.05 -17.22
N ASP A 127 3.02 -13.04 -16.99
CA ASP A 127 3.98 -13.83 -17.75
C ASP A 127 4.33 -15.18 -17.09
N ASN A 128 3.67 -15.50 -15.96
CA ASN A 128 3.91 -16.72 -15.16
C ASN A 128 5.39 -16.93 -14.80
N GLU A 129 6.10 -15.86 -14.45
CA GLU A 129 7.49 -15.92 -14.01
C GLU A 129 7.59 -16.70 -12.70
N GLU A 130 8.35 -17.79 -12.68
CA GLU A 130 8.44 -18.74 -11.55
C GLU A 130 8.84 -18.11 -10.22
N HIS A 131 9.61 -17.02 -10.26
CA HIS A 131 10.14 -16.35 -9.06
C HIS A 131 9.27 -15.17 -8.58
N LYS A 132 8.18 -14.87 -9.28
CA LYS A 132 7.26 -13.76 -8.92
C LYS A 132 5.97 -14.30 -8.33
N SER A 133 5.49 -13.61 -7.28
CA SER A 133 4.17 -13.85 -6.71
C SER A 133 3.07 -13.28 -7.63
N GLY A 134 1.87 -13.78 -7.45
CA GLY A 134 0.69 -13.35 -8.21
C GLY A 134 -0.01 -14.53 -8.85
N ILE A 135 -1.29 -14.36 -9.15
CA ILE A 135 -2.06 -15.38 -9.88
C ILE A 135 -1.81 -15.27 -11.39
N PRO A 136 -1.89 -16.38 -12.14
CA PRO A 136 -1.90 -16.32 -13.60
C PRO A 136 -3.04 -15.44 -14.12
N LEU A 137 -2.84 -14.76 -15.25
CA LEU A 137 -3.86 -13.93 -15.86
C LEU A 137 -5.14 -14.73 -16.19
N SER A 138 -5.01 -15.99 -16.58
CA SER A 138 -6.12 -16.92 -16.85
C SER A 138 -7.04 -17.14 -15.64
N ASP A 139 -6.51 -17.01 -14.43
CA ASP A 139 -7.24 -17.31 -13.20
C ASP A 139 -7.94 -16.08 -12.60
N CYS A 140 -7.70 -14.87 -13.12
CA CYS A 140 -8.26 -13.63 -12.59
C CYS A 140 -9.80 -13.70 -12.48
N LYS A 141 -10.50 -14.18 -13.53
CA LYS A 141 -11.97 -14.28 -13.52
C LYS A 141 -12.53 -15.24 -12.49
N LYS A 142 -11.76 -16.25 -12.09
CA LYS A 142 -12.17 -17.22 -11.05
C LYS A 142 -11.86 -16.72 -9.65
N PHE A 143 -10.94 -15.78 -9.55
CA PHE A 143 -10.47 -15.25 -8.27
C PHE A 143 -11.36 -14.13 -7.75
N ILE A 144 -11.99 -13.37 -8.62
CA ILE A 144 -12.91 -12.26 -8.33
C ILE A 144 -14.35 -12.75 -8.30
#